data_e08f1b69590edb7e00d82ecd5840bd45
#
_entry.id   e08f1b69590edb7e00d82ecd5840bd45
#
_cell.length_a   1.000
_cell.length_b   1.000
_cell.length_c   1.000
_cell.angle_alpha   90.00
_cell.angle_beta   90.00
_cell.angle_gamma   90.00
#
_symmetry.space_group_name_H-M   'P 1'
#
loop_
_entity.id
_entity.type
_entity.pdbx_description
1 polymer ?
#
loop_
_entity_poly.entity_id
_entity_poly.type
_entity_poly.pdbx_seq_one_letter_code
_entity_poly.pdbx_strand_id
1 'polypeptide(L)'
;MRELGYCQGIENYSRYLSGRESGEPPPCLFDYVPKNALVFIDESHVTVPQIGAMYKGDRSRKETLVEYGFRLPSAVDNRPLRFEEWELLASQRIYVSATPNKYESERNDNLVELLVRPTGLTDPEVEIRPATSQVDDVIGECNERAMLKERVLITTLTKRMAEDLTDYLNENDIKTRYICLLYTSDAADDTSG
;
A
#
# COMPACT_ATOMS: atom_id res chain seq x y z
N MET A 1 29.22 -8.00 10.23
CA MET A 1 28.88 -6.73 10.89
C MET A 1 30.09 -5.79 11.03
N ARG A 2 31.24 -6.24 11.57
CA ARG A 2 32.39 -5.34 11.75
C ARG A 2 32.97 -4.76 10.46
N GLU A 3 32.93 -5.52 9.36
CA GLU A 3 33.49 -5.13 8.05
C GLU A 3 32.46 -4.46 7.15
N LEU A 4 31.20 -4.95 7.14
CA LEU A 4 30.15 -4.49 6.24
C LEU A 4 29.15 -3.52 6.88
N GLY A 5 29.22 -3.30 8.20
CA GLY A 5 28.32 -2.43 8.94
C GLY A 5 26.89 -2.94 9.12
N TYR A 6 26.48 -4.00 8.42
CA TYR A 6 25.15 -4.59 8.51
C TYR A 6 25.17 -6.12 8.48
N CYS A 7 24.05 -6.74 8.86
CA CYS A 7 23.82 -8.17 8.73
C CYS A 7 22.35 -8.37 8.39
N GLN A 8 22.07 -8.91 7.21
CA GLN A 8 20.71 -9.14 6.76
C GLN A 8 19.96 -10.09 7.70
N GLY A 9 18.75 -9.71 8.11
CA GLY A 9 17.90 -10.48 8.99
C GLY A 9 18.17 -10.28 10.48
N ILE A 10 19.22 -9.55 10.88
CA ILE A 10 19.55 -9.29 12.29
C ILE A 10 18.45 -8.48 12.99
N GLU A 11 17.70 -7.67 12.24
CA GLU A 11 16.57 -6.90 12.74
C GLU A 11 15.52 -7.78 13.43
N ASN A 12 15.37 -9.05 12.99
CA ASN A 12 14.49 -10.02 13.63
C ASN A 12 14.89 -10.34 15.08
N TYR A 13 16.12 -10.04 15.46
CA TYR A 13 16.70 -10.34 16.77
C TYR A 13 17.11 -9.05 17.52
N SER A 14 16.65 -7.90 17.06
CA SER A 14 16.97 -6.58 17.61
C SER A 14 16.61 -6.43 19.09
N ARG A 15 15.67 -7.22 19.63
CA ARG A 15 15.30 -7.26 21.03
C ARG A 15 16.53 -7.41 21.94
N TYR A 16 17.41 -8.36 21.64
CA TYR A 16 18.60 -8.63 22.43
C TYR A 16 19.62 -7.49 22.39
N LEU A 17 19.66 -6.74 21.29
CA LEU A 17 20.55 -5.59 21.12
C LEU A 17 20.03 -4.32 21.81
N SER A 18 18.70 -4.18 21.89
CA SER A 18 18.02 -3.02 22.46
C SER A 18 17.59 -3.20 23.92
N GLY A 19 17.78 -4.39 24.51
CA GLY A 19 17.41 -4.68 25.91
C GLY A 19 15.91 -4.70 26.18
N ARG A 20 15.07 -4.91 25.14
CA ARG A 20 13.61 -4.95 25.28
C ARG A 20 13.12 -6.27 25.85
N GLU A 21 11.98 -6.22 26.52
CA GLU A 21 11.28 -7.40 27.02
C GLU A 21 10.62 -8.19 25.86
N SER A 22 10.28 -9.44 26.12
CA SER A 22 9.57 -10.27 25.15
C SER A 22 8.17 -9.70 24.88
N GLY A 23 7.82 -9.59 23.60
CA GLY A 23 6.52 -9.05 23.16
C GLY A 23 6.48 -7.53 23.00
N GLU A 24 7.50 -6.78 23.45
CA GLU A 24 7.59 -5.35 23.18
C GLU A 24 7.92 -5.07 21.71
N PRO A 25 7.26 -4.06 21.08
CA PRO A 25 7.57 -3.67 19.71
C PRO A 25 8.97 -3.06 19.61
N PRO A 26 9.65 -3.17 18.46
CA PRO A 26 10.87 -2.41 18.21
C PRO A 26 10.56 -0.91 18.14
N PRO A 27 11.55 -0.04 18.37
CA PRO A 27 11.41 1.38 18.13
C PRO A 27 10.90 1.63 16.71
N CYS A 28 9.95 2.51 16.58
CA CYS A 28 9.33 2.89 15.33
C CYS A 28 9.39 4.41 15.12
N LEU A 29 8.88 4.90 14.00
CA LEU A 29 8.90 6.34 13.69
C LEU A 29 8.29 7.19 14.81
N PHE A 30 7.22 6.72 15.45
CA PHE A 30 6.54 7.46 16.53
C PHE A 30 7.39 7.67 17.78
N ASP A 31 8.41 6.83 18.03
CA ASP A 31 9.33 7.02 19.16
C ASP A 31 10.25 8.24 18.96
N TYR A 32 10.42 8.69 17.71
CA TYR A 32 11.25 9.84 17.33
C TYR A 32 10.45 11.12 17.08
N VAL A 33 9.12 11.01 17.06
CA VAL A 33 8.24 12.14 16.82
C VAL A 33 7.83 12.79 18.14
N PRO A 34 7.79 14.14 18.26
CA PRO A 34 7.33 14.81 19.46
C PRO A 34 5.91 14.37 19.87
N LYS A 35 5.66 14.24 21.18
CA LYS A 35 4.36 13.78 21.70
C LYS A 35 3.18 14.65 21.30
N ASN A 36 3.42 15.92 20.97
CA ASN A 36 2.41 16.88 20.50
C ASN A 36 2.38 17.03 18.97
N ALA A 37 3.00 16.12 18.25
CA ALA A 37 2.99 16.15 16.79
C ALA A 37 1.59 15.92 16.24
N LEU A 38 1.29 16.60 15.14
CA LEU A 38 0.10 16.39 14.35
C LEU A 38 0.40 15.37 13.25
N VAL A 39 -0.38 14.30 13.21
CA VAL A 39 -0.24 13.22 12.24
C VAL A 39 -1.31 13.34 11.17
N PHE A 40 -0.90 13.52 9.92
CA PHE A 40 -1.78 13.45 8.77
C PHE A 40 -1.80 12.03 8.22
N ILE A 41 -2.99 11.48 8.06
CA ILE A 41 -3.19 10.12 7.54
C ILE A 41 -3.87 10.27 6.19
N ASP A 42 -3.04 10.22 5.13
CA ASP A 42 -3.51 10.31 3.77
C ASP A 42 -4.14 8.99 3.32
N GLU A 43 -5.15 9.09 2.43
CA GLU A 43 -5.97 7.95 2.00
C GLU A 43 -6.40 7.07 3.18
N SER A 44 -6.89 7.70 4.23
CA SER A 44 -7.15 7.06 5.53
C SER A 44 -8.07 5.85 5.43
N HIS A 45 -9.03 5.86 4.50
CA HIS A 45 -9.93 4.73 4.22
C HIS A 45 -9.21 3.44 3.83
N VAL A 46 -7.96 3.54 3.33
CA VAL A 46 -7.08 2.40 3.01
C VAL A 46 -6.00 2.24 4.08
N THR A 47 -5.35 3.34 4.48
CA THR A 47 -4.21 3.33 5.41
C THR A 47 -4.59 2.78 6.78
N VAL A 48 -5.73 3.19 7.34
CA VAL A 48 -6.16 2.73 8.67
C VAL A 48 -6.41 1.21 8.72
N PRO A 49 -7.17 0.61 7.78
CA PRO A 49 -7.30 -0.85 7.70
C PRO A 49 -5.97 -1.59 7.51
N GLN A 50 -5.04 -1.03 6.72
CA GLN A 50 -3.71 -1.60 6.54
C GLN A 50 -2.92 -1.65 7.84
N ILE A 51 -2.89 -0.57 8.61
CA ILE A 51 -2.25 -0.53 9.94
C ILE A 51 -2.88 -1.61 10.84
N GLY A 52 -4.20 -1.75 10.84
CA GLY A 52 -4.90 -2.78 11.60
C GLY A 52 -4.55 -4.21 11.22
N ALA A 53 -4.25 -4.46 9.96
CA ALA A 53 -3.89 -5.79 9.44
C ALA A 53 -2.41 -6.17 9.63
N MET A 54 -1.51 -5.19 9.74
CA MET A 54 -0.06 -5.41 9.73
C MET A 54 0.41 -6.37 10.82
N TYR A 55 -0.03 -6.17 12.06
CA TYR A 55 0.39 -7.03 13.18
C TYR A 55 -0.01 -8.49 12.97
N LYS A 56 -1.27 -8.73 12.60
CA LYS A 56 -1.79 -10.10 12.41
C LYS A 56 -1.10 -10.82 11.26
N GLY A 57 -0.86 -10.12 10.15
CA GLY A 57 -0.18 -10.68 8.99
C GLY A 57 1.29 -11.03 9.27
N ASP A 58 2.02 -10.14 9.93
CA ASP A 58 3.41 -10.37 10.32
C ASP A 58 3.50 -11.53 11.33
N ARG A 59 2.63 -11.55 12.32
CA ARG A 59 2.58 -12.56 13.36
C ARG A 59 2.34 -13.96 12.78
N SER A 60 1.31 -14.13 11.97
CA SER A 60 0.97 -15.40 11.34
C SER A 60 2.12 -15.96 10.50
N ARG A 61 2.75 -15.10 9.68
CA ARG A 61 3.92 -15.51 8.89
C ARG A 61 5.09 -15.95 9.75
N LYS A 62 5.42 -15.20 10.81
CA LYS A 62 6.56 -15.50 11.69
C LYS A 62 6.33 -16.76 12.52
N GLU A 63 5.12 -16.97 13.02
CA GLU A 63 4.78 -18.20 13.74
C GLU A 63 5.00 -19.43 12.87
N THR A 64 4.55 -19.40 11.62
CA THR A 64 4.83 -20.47 10.65
C THR A 64 6.33 -20.69 10.45
N LEU A 65 7.11 -19.62 10.27
CA LEU A 65 8.56 -19.74 10.08
C LEU A 65 9.29 -20.29 11.31
N VAL A 66 8.81 -19.99 12.51
CA VAL A 66 9.34 -20.51 13.77
C VAL A 66 8.97 -21.99 13.93
N GLU A 67 7.71 -22.35 13.67
CA GLU A 67 7.21 -23.72 13.75
C GLU A 67 8.03 -24.69 12.87
N TYR A 68 8.35 -24.26 11.63
CA TYR A 68 9.15 -25.04 10.70
C TYR A 68 10.67 -24.85 10.85
N GLY A 69 11.14 -24.16 11.88
CA GLY A 69 12.56 -24.02 12.21
C GLY A 69 13.35 -23.04 11.32
N PHE A 70 12.69 -22.25 10.47
CA PHE A 70 13.33 -21.22 9.63
C PHE A 70 13.70 -19.96 10.40
N ARG A 71 13.10 -19.74 11.58
CA ARG A 71 13.36 -18.60 12.47
C ARG A 71 13.40 -19.06 13.92
N LEU A 72 14.18 -18.35 14.74
CA LEU A 72 14.16 -18.54 16.19
C LEU A 72 12.87 -17.94 16.79
N PRO A 73 12.38 -18.45 17.94
CA PRO A 73 11.17 -17.93 18.59
C PRO A 73 11.17 -16.41 18.81
N SER A 74 12.33 -15.83 19.14
CA SER A 74 12.50 -14.40 19.36
C SER A 74 12.28 -13.54 18.10
N ALA A 75 12.18 -14.10 16.90
CA ALA A 75 11.85 -13.35 15.70
C ALA A 75 10.45 -12.75 15.75
N VAL A 76 9.54 -13.31 16.54
CA VAL A 76 8.18 -12.78 16.73
C VAL A 76 8.15 -11.48 17.53
N ASP A 77 9.23 -11.15 18.24
CA ASP A 77 9.35 -9.91 19.01
C ASP A 77 9.73 -8.70 18.13
N ASN A 78 10.27 -8.93 16.94
CA ASN A 78 10.44 -7.88 15.93
C ASN A 78 9.12 -7.75 15.13
N ARG A 79 8.19 -7.01 15.67
CA ARG A 79 6.81 -6.91 15.20
C ARG A 79 6.39 -5.47 14.93
N PRO A 80 5.46 -5.22 14.02
CA PRO A 80 4.82 -3.93 13.91
C PRO A 80 4.01 -3.62 15.17
N LEU A 81 3.65 -2.37 15.34
CA LEU A 81 2.70 -1.95 16.38
C LEU A 81 1.37 -2.68 16.22
N ARG A 82 0.72 -2.97 17.32
CA ARG A 82 -0.70 -3.28 17.31
C ARG A 82 -1.50 -2.02 17.03
N PHE A 83 -2.70 -2.19 16.54
CA PHE A 83 -3.56 -1.05 16.19
C PHE A 83 -3.80 -0.12 17.38
N GLU A 84 -4.05 -0.68 18.55
CA GLU A 84 -4.29 0.07 19.79
C GLU A 84 -3.03 0.81 20.28
N GLU A 85 -1.84 0.23 20.07
CA GLU A 85 -0.57 0.87 20.38
C GLU A 85 -0.35 2.10 19.48
N TRP A 86 -0.64 1.96 18.18
CA TRP A 86 -0.59 3.06 17.23
C TRP A 86 -1.60 4.16 17.58
N GLU A 87 -2.82 3.81 17.96
CA GLU A 87 -3.83 4.79 18.37
C GLU A 87 -3.38 5.63 19.57
N LEU A 88 -2.65 5.04 20.51
CA LEU A 88 -2.10 5.76 21.67
C LEU A 88 -0.94 6.69 21.31
N LEU A 89 -0.08 6.28 20.37
CA LEU A 89 1.09 7.06 19.97
C LEU A 89 0.73 8.24 19.07
N ALA A 90 -0.22 8.06 18.18
CA ALA A 90 -0.71 9.10 17.28
C ALA A 90 -1.87 9.89 17.92
N SER A 91 -1.61 10.69 18.93
CA SER A 91 -2.63 11.36 19.75
C SER A 91 -3.43 12.44 19.02
N GLN A 92 -2.80 13.18 18.11
CA GLN A 92 -3.44 14.22 17.29
C GLN A 92 -3.42 13.80 15.83
N ARG A 93 -4.59 13.59 15.23
CA ARG A 93 -4.72 13.03 13.89
C ARG A 93 -5.65 13.85 13.02
N ILE A 94 -5.27 13.99 11.75
CA ILE A 94 -6.13 14.46 10.68
C ILE A 94 -6.21 13.35 9.64
N TYR A 95 -7.42 12.90 9.37
CA TYR A 95 -7.69 11.91 8.33
C TYR A 95 -8.01 12.63 7.02
N VAL A 96 -7.34 12.25 5.96
CA VAL A 96 -7.58 12.80 4.61
C VAL A 96 -8.06 11.66 3.71
N SER A 97 -9.23 11.84 3.10
CA SER A 97 -9.81 10.83 2.22
C SER A 97 -10.89 11.43 1.33
N ALA A 98 -10.96 10.99 0.07
CA ALA A 98 -12.07 11.30 -0.80
C ALA A 98 -13.32 10.45 -0.45
N THR A 99 -13.14 9.30 0.19
CA THR A 99 -14.19 8.33 0.54
C THR A 99 -13.98 7.83 1.98
N PRO A 100 -14.17 8.69 3.00
CA PRO A 100 -13.95 8.30 4.39
C PRO A 100 -14.81 7.10 4.77
N ASN A 101 -14.26 6.26 5.62
CA ASN A 101 -14.88 5.02 6.05
C ASN A 101 -15.56 5.19 7.41
N LYS A 102 -16.18 4.12 7.91
CA LYS A 102 -16.87 4.09 9.19
C LYS A 102 -15.95 4.47 10.36
N TYR A 103 -14.68 4.03 10.32
CA TYR A 103 -13.70 4.33 11.36
C TYR A 103 -13.48 5.85 11.53
N GLU A 104 -13.28 6.57 10.44
CA GLU A 104 -13.08 8.03 10.47
C GLU A 104 -14.36 8.74 10.91
N SER A 105 -15.51 8.29 10.38
CA SER A 105 -16.81 8.90 10.68
C SER A 105 -17.20 8.79 12.16
N GLU A 106 -16.87 7.68 12.82
CA GLU A 106 -17.17 7.46 14.25
C GLU A 106 -16.23 8.21 15.21
N ARG A 107 -15.04 8.61 14.73
CA ARG A 107 -13.99 9.28 15.54
C ARG A 107 -13.78 10.74 15.17
N ASN A 108 -14.65 11.27 14.36
CA ASN A 108 -14.51 12.60 13.83
C ASN A 108 -15.37 13.60 14.60
N ASP A 109 -14.73 14.57 15.24
CA ASP A 109 -15.43 15.69 15.89
C ASP A 109 -15.81 16.78 14.87
N ASN A 110 -15.07 16.89 13.75
CA ASN A 110 -15.26 17.91 12.73
C ASN A 110 -14.96 17.34 11.32
N LEU A 111 -15.97 17.26 10.47
CA LEU A 111 -15.81 16.95 9.06
C LEU A 111 -15.67 18.24 8.25
N VAL A 112 -14.60 18.36 7.50
CA VAL A 112 -14.37 19.46 6.57
C VAL A 112 -14.32 18.93 5.15
N GLU A 113 -15.19 19.42 4.30
CA GLU A 113 -15.23 19.05 2.88
C GLU A 113 -14.52 20.09 2.04
N LEU A 114 -13.55 19.66 1.22
CA LEU A 114 -12.88 20.48 0.23
C LEU A 114 -13.44 20.16 -1.16
N LEU A 115 -14.37 20.97 -1.61
CA LEU A 115 -15.07 20.79 -2.90
C LEU A 115 -14.49 21.62 -4.05
N VAL A 116 -13.38 22.30 -3.82
CA VAL A 116 -12.77 23.22 -4.80
C VAL A 116 -11.90 22.42 -5.78
N ARG A 117 -12.22 22.51 -7.08
CA ARG A 117 -11.40 22.02 -8.19
C ARG A 117 -10.82 23.19 -8.98
N PRO A 118 -9.61 23.65 -8.65
CA PRO A 118 -9.03 24.86 -9.26
C PRO A 118 -8.61 24.66 -10.73
N THR A 119 -8.56 23.43 -11.23
CA THR A 119 -8.05 23.10 -12.57
C THR A 119 -8.98 23.49 -13.71
N GLY A 120 -10.27 23.73 -13.45
CA GLY A 120 -11.28 23.98 -14.48
C GLY A 120 -11.54 22.77 -15.41
N LEU A 121 -10.95 21.62 -15.14
CA LEU A 121 -11.18 20.39 -15.89
C LEU A 121 -12.46 19.71 -15.40
N THR A 122 -13.30 19.33 -16.36
CA THR A 122 -14.48 18.50 -16.08
C THR A 122 -14.08 17.06 -15.84
N ASP A 123 -14.90 16.32 -15.11
CA ASP A 123 -14.74 14.86 -15.00
C ASP A 123 -14.85 14.21 -16.39
N PRO A 124 -14.12 13.12 -16.65
CA PRO A 124 -14.27 12.39 -17.90
C PRO A 124 -15.68 11.81 -18.02
N GLU A 125 -16.15 11.69 -19.25
CA GLU A 125 -17.38 10.97 -19.53
C GLU A 125 -17.22 9.49 -19.17
N VAL A 126 -18.19 8.93 -18.46
CA VAL A 126 -18.15 7.55 -17.97
C VAL A 126 -19.25 6.74 -18.64
N GLU A 127 -18.86 5.67 -19.33
CA GLU A 127 -19.77 4.70 -19.93
C GLU A 127 -19.68 3.36 -19.16
N ILE A 128 -20.83 2.80 -18.81
CA ILE A 128 -20.91 1.48 -18.14
C ILE A 128 -21.37 0.46 -19.16
N ARG A 129 -20.56 -0.58 -19.38
CA ARG A 129 -20.83 -1.66 -20.32
C ARG A 129 -20.95 -3.02 -19.61
N PRO A 130 -21.65 -4.01 -20.20
CA PRO A 130 -21.77 -5.36 -19.64
C PRO A 130 -20.41 -6.06 -19.53
N ALA A 131 -20.17 -6.76 -18.41
CA ALA A 131 -18.92 -7.47 -18.18
C ALA A 131 -18.78 -8.79 -19.00
N THR A 132 -19.84 -9.27 -19.63
CA THR A 132 -19.85 -10.56 -20.34
C THR A 132 -18.97 -10.60 -21.58
N SER A 133 -18.74 -9.45 -22.24
CA SER A 133 -17.89 -9.28 -23.43
C SER A 133 -16.76 -8.29 -23.22
N GLN A 134 -16.39 -8.04 -21.96
CA GLN A 134 -15.47 -6.96 -21.61
C GLN A 134 -14.10 -7.05 -22.30
N VAL A 135 -13.59 -8.24 -22.58
CA VAL A 135 -12.26 -8.41 -23.22
C VAL A 135 -12.33 -8.05 -24.71
N ASP A 136 -13.37 -8.52 -25.40
CA ASP A 136 -13.58 -8.19 -26.83
C ASP A 136 -13.85 -6.69 -27.00
N ASP A 137 -14.61 -6.11 -26.09
CA ASP A 137 -14.88 -4.67 -26.02
C ASP A 137 -13.59 -3.85 -25.86
N VAL A 138 -12.71 -4.27 -24.93
CA VAL A 138 -11.39 -3.63 -24.71
C VAL A 138 -10.53 -3.73 -25.98
N ILE A 139 -10.51 -4.86 -26.67
CA ILE A 139 -9.78 -5.01 -27.94
C ILE A 139 -10.30 -4.03 -28.99
N GLY A 140 -11.62 -3.91 -29.12
CA GLY A 140 -12.26 -2.96 -30.03
C GLY A 140 -11.82 -1.52 -29.74
N GLU A 141 -11.96 -1.08 -28.50
CA GLU A 141 -11.56 0.26 -28.05
C GLU A 141 -10.05 0.51 -28.26
N CYS A 142 -9.20 -0.46 -27.93
CA CYS A 142 -7.76 -0.33 -28.17
C CYS A 142 -7.43 -0.11 -29.65
N ASN A 143 -8.08 -0.83 -30.56
CA ASN A 143 -7.88 -0.67 -31.98
C ASN A 143 -8.37 0.69 -32.49
N GLU A 144 -9.55 1.13 -32.07
CA GLU A 144 -10.07 2.45 -32.43
C GLU A 144 -9.16 3.58 -31.95
N ARG A 145 -8.71 3.55 -30.68
CA ARG A 145 -7.82 4.55 -30.13
C ARG A 145 -6.44 4.52 -30.79
N ALA A 146 -5.93 3.34 -31.13
CA ALA A 146 -4.66 3.20 -31.84
C ALA A 146 -4.71 3.86 -33.25
N MET A 147 -5.83 3.74 -33.98
CA MET A 147 -6.03 4.44 -35.27
C MET A 147 -6.00 5.97 -35.10
N LEU A 148 -6.49 6.48 -33.97
CA LEU A 148 -6.44 7.90 -33.59
C LEU A 148 -5.09 8.33 -33.01
N LYS A 149 -4.11 7.42 -32.88
CA LYS A 149 -2.80 7.62 -32.23
C LYS A 149 -2.92 7.98 -30.74
N GLU A 150 -3.98 7.55 -30.12
CA GLU A 150 -4.23 7.70 -28.67
C GLU A 150 -3.71 6.48 -27.89
N ARG A 151 -3.70 6.59 -26.56
CA ARG A 151 -3.30 5.53 -25.64
C ARG A 151 -4.46 5.14 -24.75
N VAL A 152 -4.51 3.86 -24.38
CA VAL A 152 -5.53 3.31 -23.48
C VAL A 152 -4.86 2.89 -22.18
N LEU A 153 -5.44 3.26 -21.05
CA LEU A 153 -5.07 2.77 -19.72
C LEU A 153 -6.13 1.78 -19.25
N ILE A 154 -5.71 0.55 -18.99
CA ILE A 154 -6.60 -0.52 -18.54
C ILE A 154 -6.25 -0.85 -17.09
N THR A 155 -7.24 -0.79 -16.20
CA THR A 155 -7.07 -1.14 -14.78
C THR A 155 -7.70 -2.50 -14.51
N THR A 156 -6.98 -3.38 -13.82
CA THR A 156 -7.44 -4.70 -13.41
C THR A 156 -7.44 -4.86 -11.90
N LEU A 157 -8.20 -5.81 -11.38
CA LEU A 157 -8.34 -6.04 -9.94
C LEU A 157 -7.12 -6.75 -9.33
N THR A 158 -6.37 -7.52 -10.12
CA THR A 158 -5.24 -8.31 -9.63
C THR A 158 -4.05 -8.24 -10.57
N LYS A 159 -2.84 -8.42 -10.04
CA LYS A 159 -1.60 -8.52 -10.81
C LYS A 159 -1.69 -9.64 -11.87
N ARG A 160 -2.13 -10.81 -11.48
CA ARG A 160 -2.28 -11.95 -12.39
C ARG A 160 -3.19 -11.64 -13.57
N MET A 161 -4.32 -10.99 -13.30
CA MET A 161 -5.24 -10.56 -14.37
C MET A 161 -4.58 -9.53 -15.31
N ALA A 162 -3.72 -8.66 -14.80
CA ALA A 162 -2.96 -7.71 -15.62
C ALA A 162 -1.94 -8.43 -16.52
N GLU A 163 -1.26 -9.44 -15.98
CA GLU A 163 -0.30 -10.27 -16.73
C GLU A 163 -1.02 -11.07 -17.82
N ASP A 164 -2.05 -11.85 -17.46
CA ASP A 164 -2.84 -12.66 -18.40
C ASP A 164 -3.47 -11.79 -19.52
N LEU A 165 -4.01 -10.61 -19.16
CA LEU A 165 -4.59 -9.69 -20.14
C LEU A 165 -3.53 -9.08 -21.06
N THR A 166 -2.34 -8.77 -20.54
CA THR A 166 -1.22 -8.23 -21.34
C THR A 166 -0.78 -9.24 -22.40
N ASP A 167 -0.62 -10.50 -22.00
CA ASP A 167 -0.22 -11.57 -22.91
C ASP A 167 -1.28 -11.75 -24.00
N TYR A 168 -2.55 -11.81 -23.63
CA TYR A 168 -3.67 -11.95 -24.57
C TYR A 168 -3.78 -10.78 -25.55
N LEU A 169 -3.59 -9.53 -25.10
CA LEU A 169 -3.60 -8.36 -25.98
C LEU A 169 -2.40 -8.36 -26.95
N ASN A 170 -1.21 -8.77 -26.50
CA ASN A 170 -0.05 -8.91 -27.37
C ASN A 170 -0.23 -10.02 -28.42
N GLU A 171 -0.87 -11.15 -28.08
CA GLU A 171 -1.23 -12.20 -29.03
C GLU A 171 -2.23 -11.72 -30.09
N ASN A 172 -3.02 -10.68 -29.80
CA ASN A 172 -3.94 -10.03 -30.72
C ASN A 172 -3.35 -8.77 -31.37
N ASP A 173 -2.03 -8.69 -31.51
CA ASP A 173 -1.26 -7.59 -32.15
C ASP A 173 -1.43 -6.20 -31.50
N ILE A 174 -1.95 -6.12 -30.27
CA ILE A 174 -2.06 -4.88 -29.51
C ILE A 174 -0.82 -4.72 -28.62
N LYS A 175 0.04 -3.74 -28.92
CA LYS A 175 1.26 -3.46 -28.16
C LYS A 175 0.91 -2.98 -26.76
N THR A 176 1.05 -3.87 -25.79
CA THR A 176 0.66 -3.65 -24.39
C THR A 176 1.81 -3.89 -23.44
N ARG A 177 1.83 -3.13 -22.33
CA ARG A 177 2.70 -3.37 -21.17
C ARG A 177 1.89 -3.21 -19.90
N TYR A 178 2.13 -4.04 -18.89
CA TYR A 178 1.54 -3.83 -17.59
C TYR A 178 2.51 -3.11 -16.64
N ILE A 179 1.94 -2.35 -15.72
CA ILE A 179 2.65 -1.68 -14.65
C ILE A 179 2.15 -2.28 -13.34
N CYS A 180 3.06 -2.84 -12.55
CA CYS A 180 2.73 -3.31 -11.22
C CYS A 180 3.13 -2.26 -10.20
N LEU A 181 2.18 -1.67 -9.51
CA LEU A 181 2.43 -0.65 -8.47
C LEU A 181 3.30 -1.17 -7.32
N LEU A 182 3.40 -2.50 -7.14
CA LEU A 182 4.28 -3.11 -6.14
C LEU A 182 5.77 -3.06 -6.54
N TYR A 183 6.09 -2.74 -7.81
CA TYR A 183 7.45 -2.62 -8.35
C TYR A 183 7.75 -1.23 -8.89
N THR A 184 6.87 -0.27 -8.75
CA THR A 184 7.26 1.13 -8.89
C THR A 184 8.14 1.42 -7.68
N SER A 185 9.43 1.08 -7.84
CA SER A 185 10.48 1.66 -7.03
C SER A 185 10.22 3.15 -6.97
N ASP A 186 10.41 3.68 -5.81
CA ASP A 186 10.38 5.07 -5.47
C ASP A 186 10.72 5.96 -6.67
N ALA A 187 9.79 6.78 -7.09
CA ALA A 187 10.05 7.82 -8.10
C ALA A 187 11.15 8.81 -7.64
N ALA A 188 11.64 8.67 -6.41
CA ALA A 188 12.78 9.38 -5.85
C ALA A 188 14.14 8.81 -6.29
N ASP A 189 14.21 7.56 -6.76
CA ASP A 189 15.47 6.93 -7.20
C ASP A 189 15.81 7.19 -8.68
N ASP A 190 14.91 7.79 -9.46
CA ASP A 190 15.08 8.05 -10.89
C ASP A 190 15.79 9.39 -11.20
N THR A 191 16.41 10.05 -10.20
CA THR A 191 17.15 11.30 -10.39
C THR A 191 18.67 11.11 -10.53
N SER A 192 19.15 9.88 -10.80
CA SER A 192 20.56 9.62 -11.10
C SER A 192 20.74 9.08 -12.51
N GLY A 193 20.65 9.95 -13.51
CA GLY A 193 21.01 9.72 -14.91
C GLY A 193 21.62 10.95 -15.49
#